data_3ebf45d3f5a79e8f4f783db3fa181002
#
_entry.id   3ebf45d3f5a79e8f4f783db3fa181002
#
_cell.length_a   1.000
_cell.length_b   1.000
_cell.length_c   1.000
_cell.angle_alpha   90.00
_cell.angle_beta   90.00
_cell.angle_gamma   90.00
#
_symmetry.space_group_name_H-M   'P 1'
#
loop_
_entity.id
_entity.type
_entity.pdbx_description
1 polymer ?
#
loop_
_entity_poly.entity_id
_entity_poly.type
_entity_poly.pdbx_seq_one_letter_code
_entity_poly.pdbx_strand_id
1 'polypeptide(L)'
;MKPAASMTLGALLAGFAETPAVLADLPVSGLAADSSAVRPGDLFFALRGGRWHGLEFLDAVRAAGAQAVLWEPPYAGSLPGADAASPLLAVPELRQKLGRIASRFYGEPSRQLQVVGVTGTDGKTSCAHFIAQALSDAERGPCGILGTLGAGVYGATEPSLHTTPDALSVQRWLAGLAAAGRRYAVMEVSSHALDQGRVNGVEFAVAALTQLSRDHLDYHGTLEAYAAAKRRLFFDCQPGWAVLNLDDAFGRKLAAERGSRSQTIGYGLGARPAPLARFVWGEHLELSPAGLKLQIRSSWGDGELRARLLG
;
A
#
# COMPACT_ATOMS: atom_id res chain seq x y z
N MET A 1 -21.64 5.11 -3.02
CA MET A 1 -20.56 5.88 -2.36
C MET A 1 -20.95 7.35 -2.41
N LYS A 2 -21.04 8.06 -1.26
CA LYS A 2 -21.19 9.52 -1.27
C LYS A 2 -20.01 10.09 -2.07
N PRO A 3 -20.23 11.05 -3.00
CA PRO A 3 -19.12 11.74 -3.64
C PRO A 3 -18.24 12.35 -2.55
N ALA A 4 -16.92 12.20 -2.68
CA ALA A 4 -15.98 12.94 -1.86
C ALA A 4 -16.39 14.43 -1.94
N ALA A 5 -16.34 15.14 -0.82
CA ALA A 5 -16.58 16.57 -0.82
C ALA A 5 -15.59 17.19 -1.82
N SER A 6 -16.07 18.02 -2.75
CA SER A 6 -15.20 18.72 -3.70
C SER A 6 -14.15 19.50 -2.93
N MET A 7 -12.89 19.39 -3.38
CA MET A 7 -11.76 20.10 -2.80
C MET A 7 -11.20 21.07 -3.86
N THR A 8 -10.75 22.26 -3.45
CA THR A 8 -10.11 23.16 -4.41
C THR A 8 -8.74 22.65 -4.81
N LEU A 9 -8.32 22.92 -6.04
CA LEU A 9 -7.04 22.47 -6.59
C LEU A 9 -5.86 22.97 -5.75
N GLY A 10 -5.92 24.22 -5.29
CA GLY A 10 -4.90 24.80 -4.41
C GLY A 10 -4.79 24.07 -3.07
N ALA A 11 -5.92 23.79 -2.41
CA ALA A 11 -5.94 23.03 -1.16
C ALA A 11 -5.42 21.59 -1.37
N LEU A 12 -5.80 20.94 -2.48
CA LEU A 12 -5.38 19.59 -2.81
C LEU A 12 -3.87 19.50 -3.05
N LEU A 13 -3.29 20.47 -3.75
CA LEU A 13 -1.88 20.48 -4.15
C LEU A 13 -0.94 21.19 -3.16
N ALA A 14 -1.44 21.81 -2.10
CA ALA A 14 -0.63 22.52 -1.11
C ALA A 14 0.52 21.65 -0.57
N GLY A 15 1.77 22.09 -0.74
CA GLY A 15 2.98 21.38 -0.36
C GLY A 15 3.41 20.25 -1.33
N PHE A 16 2.69 20.01 -2.43
CA PHE A 16 3.07 19.06 -3.48
C PHE A 16 3.51 19.73 -4.76
N ALA A 17 2.82 20.82 -5.14
CA ALA A 17 3.12 21.60 -6.34
C ALA A 17 2.66 23.04 -6.16
N GLU A 18 3.32 23.95 -6.85
CA GLU A 18 2.85 25.34 -6.98
C GLU A 18 1.57 25.37 -7.82
N THR A 19 0.54 26.02 -7.30
CA THR A 19 -0.73 26.21 -8.01
C THR A 19 -0.87 27.69 -8.33
N PRO A 20 -0.96 28.09 -9.63
CA PRO A 20 -1.24 29.48 -9.98
C PRO A 20 -2.49 29.99 -9.27
N ALA A 21 -2.47 31.25 -8.80
CA ALA A 21 -3.56 31.82 -8.04
C ALA A 21 -4.91 31.74 -8.76
N VAL A 22 -4.91 31.92 -10.07
CA VAL A 22 -6.12 31.81 -10.92
C VAL A 22 -6.73 30.41 -10.97
N LEU A 23 -5.97 29.36 -10.60
CA LEU A 23 -6.41 27.96 -10.57
C LEU A 23 -6.65 27.45 -9.15
N ALA A 24 -6.28 28.22 -8.12
CA ALA A 24 -6.32 27.75 -6.74
C ALA A 24 -7.73 27.35 -6.29
N ASP A 25 -8.75 28.08 -6.72
CA ASP A 25 -10.16 27.85 -6.34
C ASP A 25 -10.88 26.86 -7.27
N LEU A 26 -10.17 26.30 -8.27
CA LEU A 26 -10.78 25.33 -9.20
C LEU A 26 -11.30 24.11 -8.45
N PRO A 27 -12.59 23.75 -8.54
CA PRO A 27 -13.15 22.63 -7.81
C PRO A 27 -12.74 21.29 -8.44
N VAL A 28 -12.23 20.37 -7.65
CA VAL A 28 -11.91 18.99 -8.03
C VAL A 28 -12.92 18.06 -7.36
N SER A 29 -13.67 17.29 -8.15
CA SER A 29 -14.71 16.39 -7.66
C SER A 29 -14.31 14.91 -7.69
N GLY A 30 -13.20 14.57 -8.36
CA GLY A 30 -12.67 13.21 -8.44
C GLY A 30 -11.22 13.17 -8.91
N LEU A 31 -10.63 11.98 -8.91
CA LEU A 31 -9.25 11.73 -9.32
C LEU A 31 -9.21 10.59 -10.33
N ALA A 32 -8.46 10.74 -11.41
CA ALA A 32 -8.24 9.72 -12.44
C ALA A 32 -6.78 9.66 -12.88
N ALA A 33 -6.24 8.46 -13.09
CA ALA A 33 -4.92 8.21 -13.70
C ALA A 33 -5.03 7.30 -14.94
N ASP A 34 -6.23 6.83 -15.25
CA ASP A 34 -6.59 6.13 -16.49
C ASP A 34 -7.48 7.05 -17.31
N SER A 35 -7.08 7.32 -18.57
CA SER A 35 -7.81 8.21 -19.46
C SER A 35 -9.24 7.73 -19.78
N SER A 36 -9.48 6.43 -19.76
CA SER A 36 -10.79 5.83 -20.00
C SER A 36 -11.73 5.95 -18.79
N ALA A 37 -11.19 6.24 -17.61
CA ALA A 37 -11.95 6.35 -16.36
C ALA A 37 -12.27 7.79 -15.96
N VAL A 38 -11.82 8.79 -16.73
CA VAL A 38 -12.03 10.22 -16.47
C VAL A 38 -13.54 10.56 -16.53
N ARG A 39 -13.97 11.35 -15.56
CA ARG A 39 -15.32 11.91 -15.46
C ARG A 39 -15.27 13.44 -15.39
N PRO A 40 -16.36 14.14 -15.75
CA PRO A 40 -16.41 15.59 -15.60
C PRO A 40 -16.08 16.04 -14.17
N GLY A 41 -15.18 17.02 -14.07
CA GLY A 41 -14.69 17.53 -12.78
C GLY A 41 -13.52 16.77 -12.15
N ASP A 42 -13.03 15.71 -12.78
CA ASP A 42 -11.84 14.98 -12.28
C ASP A 42 -10.53 15.75 -12.50
N LEU A 43 -9.61 15.60 -11.58
CA LEU A 43 -8.20 15.89 -11.77
C LEU A 43 -7.52 14.66 -12.39
N PHE A 44 -6.97 14.82 -13.57
CA PHE A 44 -6.27 13.74 -14.26
C PHE A 44 -4.78 13.77 -13.98
N PHE A 45 -4.20 12.60 -13.72
CA PHE A 45 -2.75 12.40 -13.48
C PHE A 45 -2.11 11.76 -14.70
N ALA A 46 -1.50 12.59 -15.57
CA ALA A 46 -0.77 12.16 -16.75
C ALA A 46 0.65 11.69 -16.35
N LEU A 47 0.76 10.43 -15.93
CA LEU A 47 2.02 9.83 -15.52
C LEU A 47 2.84 9.36 -16.72
N ARG A 48 4.15 9.28 -16.54
CA ARG A 48 5.05 8.62 -17.47
C ARG A 48 4.90 7.11 -17.33
N GLY A 49 4.34 6.45 -18.33
CA GLY A 49 4.26 4.99 -18.42
C GLY A 49 5.51 4.36 -19.02
N GLY A 50 5.55 3.02 -19.09
CA GLY A 50 6.63 2.29 -19.75
C GLY A 50 6.61 2.43 -21.27
N ARG A 51 5.44 2.57 -21.88
CA ARG A 51 5.25 2.67 -23.34
C ARG A 51 4.69 4.03 -23.78
N TRP A 52 3.80 4.60 -23.00
CA TRP A 52 3.09 5.84 -23.32
C TRP A 52 3.19 6.83 -22.15
N HIS A 53 3.13 8.12 -22.47
CA HIS A 53 2.94 9.15 -21.47
C HIS A 53 1.46 9.53 -21.40
N GLY A 54 0.93 9.79 -20.20
CA GLY A 54 -0.49 10.15 -20.03
C GLY A 54 -0.95 11.36 -20.84
N LEU A 55 -0.03 12.27 -21.22
CA LEU A 55 -0.32 13.40 -22.11
C LEU A 55 -0.69 13.01 -23.54
N GLU A 56 -0.35 11.81 -23.98
CA GLU A 56 -0.75 11.32 -25.31
C GLU A 56 -2.26 11.10 -25.42
N PHE A 57 -2.95 11.01 -24.29
CA PHE A 57 -4.40 10.85 -24.21
C PHE A 57 -5.13 12.15 -23.86
N LEU A 58 -4.44 13.30 -23.92
CA LEU A 58 -4.97 14.59 -23.42
C LEU A 58 -6.28 15.00 -24.08
N ASP A 59 -6.40 14.84 -25.40
CA ASP A 59 -7.63 15.22 -26.10
C ASP A 59 -8.85 14.42 -25.61
N ALA A 60 -8.68 13.13 -25.41
CA ALA A 60 -9.73 12.26 -24.84
C ALA A 60 -10.07 12.65 -23.40
N VAL A 61 -9.05 12.96 -22.60
CA VAL A 61 -9.18 13.41 -21.20
C VAL A 61 -9.94 14.73 -21.10
N ARG A 62 -9.62 15.69 -21.97
CA ARG A 62 -10.34 16.97 -22.09
C ARG A 62 -11.79 16.78 -22.54
N ALA A 63 -11.98 15.96 -23.56
CA ALA A 63 -13.34 15.65 -24.08
C ALA A 63 -14.21 14.95 -23.01
N ALA A 64 -13.60 14.17 -22.10
CA ALA A 64 -14.28 13.56 -20.97
C ALA A 64 -14.57 14.54 -19.81
N GLY A 65 -14.11 15.81 -19.91
CA GLY A 65 -14.42 16.87 -18.94
C GLY A 65 -13.48 16.93 -17.74
N ALA A 66 -12.22 16.52 -17.91
CA ALA A 66 -11.23 16.70 -16.85
C ALA A 66 -11.09 18.19 -16.46
N GLN A 67 -11.16 18.46 -15.18
CA GLN A 67 -11.10 19.82 -14.62
C GLN A 67 -9.70 20.44 -14.72
N ALA A 68 -8.66 19.63 -14.55
CA ALA A 68 -7.28 19.97 -14.74
C ALA A 68 -6.45 18.70 -14.99
N VAL A 69 -5.23 18.86 -15.50
CA VAL A 69 -4.30 17.77 -15.76
C VAL A 69 -2.97 18.06 -15.08
N LEU A 70 -2.56 17.20 -14.16
CA LEU A 70 -1.19 17.16 -13.65
C LEU A 70 -0.38 16.22 -14.53
N TRP A 71 0.80 16.65 -14.96
CA TRP A 71 1.65 15.81 -15.77
C TRP A 71 3.07 15.68 -15.21
N GLU A 72 3.69 14.53 -15.44
CA GLU A 72 5.01 14.19 -14.90
C GLU A 72 6.10 14.48 -15.95
N PRO A 73 6.96 15.49 -15.76
CA PRO A 73 8.10 15.71 -16.66
C PRO A 73 9.18 14.63 -16.47
N PRO A 74 10.03 14.36 -17.52
CA PRO A 74 9.99 14.97 -18.83
C PRO A 74 8.97 14.33 -19.78
N TYR A 75 8.46 15.12 -20.73
CA TYR A 75 7.67 14.65 -21.86
C TYR A 75 8.41 14.97 -23.16
N ALA A 76 8.63 13.95 -23.99
CA ALA A 76 9.41 14.10 -25.23
C ALA A 76 8.62 14.69 -26.41
N GLY A 77 7.27 14.73 -26.30
CA GLY A 77 6.42 15.32 -27.32
C GLY A 77 6.28 16.83 -27.19
N SER A 78 5.62 17.45 -28.17
CA SER A 78 5.22 18.86 -28.07
C SER A 78 4.11 18.99 -27.01
N LEU A 79 4.27 19.92 -26.07
CA LEU A 79 3.19 20.23 -25.12
C LEU A 79 2.01 20.81 -25.91
N PRO A 80 0.80 20.29 -25.68
CA PRO A 80 -0.40 20.84 -26.30
C PRO A 80 -0.63 22.28 -25.84
N GLY A 81 -1.31 23.06 -26.69
CA GLY A 81 -1.64 24.44 -26.38
C GLY A 81 -2.39 24.59 -25.04
N ALA A 82 -2.24 25.75 -24.43
CA ALA A 82 -2.96 26.08 -23.21
C ALA A 82 -4.47 26.07 -23.47
N ASP A 83 -5.20 25.36 -22.61
CA ASP A 83 -6.66 25.36 -22.61
C ASP A 83 -7.12 25.82 -21.22
N ALA A 84 -7.84 26.94 -21.18
CA ALA A 84 -8.31 27.51 -19.91
C ALA A 84 -9.36 26.61 -19.24
N ALA A 85 -10.09 25.79 -20.01
CA ALA A 85 -11.11 24.89 -19.51
C ALA A 85 -10.49 23.63 -18.83
N SER A 86 -9.26 23.24 -19.23
CA SER A 86 -8.55 22.11 -18.64
C SER A 86 -7.05 22.41 -18.61
N PRO A 87 -6.61 23.19 -17.61
CA PRO A 87 -5.22 23.62 -17.48
C PRO A 87 -4.25 22.48 -17.21
N LEU A 88 -3.03 22.63 -17.71
CA LEU A 88 -1.92 21.69 -17.53
C LEU A 88 -0.95 22.21 -16.48
N LEU A 89 -0.64 21.40 -15.48
CA LEU A 89 0.38 21.72 -14.47
C LEU A 89 1.47 20.63 -14.47
N ALA A 90 2.72 21.06 -14.67
CA ALA A 90 3.87 20.18 -14.53
C ALA A 90 4.17 19.92 -13.06
N VAL A 91 4.25 18.66 -12.68
CA VAL A 91 4.56 18.25 -11.31
C VAL A 91 5.69 17.22 -11.35
N PRO A 92 6.93 17.62 -11.05
CA PRO A 92 8.03 16.68 -10.92
C PRO A 92 7.74 15.61 -9.89
N GLU A 93 8.16 14.38 -10.16
CA GLU A 93 7.94 13.21 -9.30
C GLU A 93 6.44 12.96 -8.98
N LEU A 94 5.56 13.26 -9.94
CA LEU A 94 4.11 13.14 -9.75
C LEU A 94 3.70 11.75 -9.30
N ARG A 95 4.34 10.70 -9.84
CA ARG A 95 4.11 9.30 -9.42
C ARG A 95 4.32 9.10 -7.93
N GLN A 96 5.38 9.68 -7.36
CA GLN A 96 5.70 9.54 -5.95
C GLN A 96 4.76 10.38 -5.05
N LYS A 97 4.20 11.44 -5.60
CA LYS A 97 3.26 12.35 -4.90
C LYS A 97 1.81 11.88 -4.98
N LEU A 98 1.45 11.11 -6.02
CA LEU A 98 0.09 10.70 -6.34
C LEU A 98 -0.66 10.11 -5.15
N GLY A 99 -0.07 9.14 -4.45
CA GLY A 99 -0.70 8.48 -3.31
C GLY A 99 -1.00 9.45 -2.15
N ARG A 100 -0.10 10.42 -1.90
CA ARG A 100 -0.31 11.44 -0.86
C ARG A 100 -1.37 12.46 -1.26
N ILE A 101 -1.41 12.86 -2.53
CA ILE A 101 -2.46 13.75 -3.07
C ILE A 101 -3.81 13.03 -2.97
N ALA A 102 -3.87 11.77 -3.37
CA ALA A 102 -5.09 10.96 -3.26
C ALA A 102 -5.52 10.75 -1.81
N SER A 103 -4.59 10.48 -0.89
CA SER A 103 -4.87 10.37 0.54
C SER A 103 -5.56 11.63 1.07
N ARG A 104 -5.02 12.81 0.75
CA ARG A 104 -5.62 14.10 1.12
C ARG A 104 -7.03 14.27 0.54
N PHE A 105 -7.20 13.96 -0.74
CA PHE A 105 -8.51 14.07 -1.41
C PHE A 105 -9.56 13.19 -0.74
N TYR A 106 -9.20 11.99 -0.32
CA TYR A 106 -10.09 11.05 0.37
C TYR A 106 -10.15 11.24 1.90
N GLY A 107 -9.59 12.32 2.44
CA GLY A 107 -9.65 12.65 3.88
C GLY A 107 -8.78 11.77 4.76
N GLU A 108 -7.60 11.40 4.25
CA GLU A 108 -6.56 10.63 4.95
C GLU A 108 -7.09 9.31 5.55
N PRO A 109 -7.67 8.41 4.72
CA PRO A 109 -8.44 7.28 5.19
C PRO A 109 -7.63 6.29 6.04
N SER A 110 -6.32 6.15 5.80
CA SER A 110 -5.46 5.27 6.59
C SER A 110 -5.30 5.72 8.05
N ARG A 111 -5.54 7.00 8.38
CA ARG A 111 -5.57 7.49 9.77
C ARG A 111 -6.82 7.06 10.53
N GLN A 112 -7.87 6.73 9.82
CA GLN A 112 -9.14 6.26 10.40
C GLN A 112 -9.18 4.73 10.55
N LEU A 113 -8.14 4.03 10.08
CA LEU A 113 -8.03 2.57 10.03
C LEU A 113 -6.74 2.11 10.70
N GLN A 114 -6.75 0.88 11.21
CA GLN A 114 -5.53 0.17 11.57
C GLN A 114 -5.07 -0.63 10.35
N VAL A 115 -4.15 -0.08 9.56
CA VAL A 115 -3.67 -0.71 8.32
C VAL A 115 -2.49 -1.62 8.61
N VAL A 116 -2.59 -2.89 8.20
CA VAL A 116 -1.52 -3.89 8.26
C VAL A 116 -0.98 -4.12 6.85
N GLY A 117 0.30 -3.83 6.64
CA GLY A 117 1.01 -4.12 5.39
C GLY A 117 1.83 -5.40 5.52
N VAL A 118 1.66 -6.35 4.60
CA VAL A 118 2.42 -7.61 4.57
C VAL A 118 3.32 -7.64 3.34
N THR A 119 4.62 -7.77 3.53
CA THR A 119 5.61 -7.93 2.44
C THR A 119 6.45 -9.18 2.63
N GLY A 120 7.15 -9.57 1.59
CA GLY A 120 8.05 -10.73 1.52
C GLY A 120 8.07 -11.31 0.11
N THR A 121 8.85 -12.37 -0.13
CA THR A 121 8.84 -13.08 -1.42
C THR A 121 7.61 -13.97 -1.48
N ASP A 122 7.45 -14.89 -0.54
CA ASP A 122 6.32 -15.81 -0.45
C ASP A 122 5.54 -15.60 0.85
N GLY A 123 4.35 -16.20 0.93
CA GLY A 123 3.51 -16.20 2.13
C GLY A 123 2.72 -14.92 2.38
N LYS A 124 2.85 -13.86 1.57
CA LYS A 124 2.09 -12.60 1.73
C LYS A 124 0.58 -12.84 1.76
N THR A 125 0.07 -13.55 0.76
CA THR A 125 -1.36 -13.83 0.61
C THR A 125 -1.91 -14.64 1.77
N SER A 126 -1.23 -15.74 2.15
CA SER A 126 -1.64 -16.58 3.28
C SER A 126 -1.64 -15.79 4.58
N CYS A 127 -0.56 -15.05 4.87
CA CYS A 127 -0.47 -14.21 6.07
C CYS A 127 -1.54 -13.11 6.08
N ALA A 128 -1.77 -12.43 4.95
CA ALA A 128 -2.80 -11.39 4.86
C ALA A 128 -4.20 -11.96 5.15
N HIS A 129 -4.52 -13.15 4.62
CA HIS A 129 -5.80 -13.81 4.86
C HIS A 129 -5.95 -14.28 6.31
N PHE A 130 -4.92 -14.89 6.92
CA PHE A 130 -4.97 -15.29 8.32
C PHE A 130 -5.15 -14.10 9.26
N ILE A 131 -4.43 -13.00 9.01
CA ILE A 131 -4.57 -11.77 9.79
C ILE A 131 -5.98 -11.18 9.61
N ALA A 132 -6.48 -11.10 8.37
CA ALA A 132 -7.81 -10.56 8.10
C ALA A 132 -8.91 -11.42 8.72
N GLN A 133 -8.79 -12.77 8.70
CA GLN A 133 -9.68 -13.69 9.39
C GLN A 133 -9.67 -13.45 10.90
N ALA A 134 -8.49 -13.48 11.51
CA ALA A 134 -8.36 -13.30 12.96
C ALA A 134 -8.92 -11.95 13.44
N LEU A 135 -8.68 -10.87 12.69
CA LEU A 135 -9.21 -9.55 12.99
C LEU A 135 -10.74 -9.49 12.79
N SER A 136 -11.26 -10.16 11.76
CA SER A 136 -12.71 -10.23 11.52
C SER A 136 -13.44 -10.97 12.64
N ASP A 137 -12.86 -12.07 13.11
CA ASP A 137 -13.43 -12.87 14.20
C ASP A 137 -13.39 -12.10 15.53
N ALA A 138 -12.27 -11.42 15.82
CA ALA A 138 -12.08 -10.65 17.06
C ALA A 138 -13.04 -9.45 17.15
N GLU A 139 -13.27 -8.75 16.04
CA GLU A 139 -14.11 -7.53 15.99
C GLU A 139 -15.58 -7.84 15.64
N ARG A 140 -15.92 -9.10 15.38
CA ARG A 140 -17.25 -9.53 14.91
C ARG A 140 -17.74 -8.77 13.68
N GLY A 141 -16.80 -8.40 12.78
CA GLY A 141 -17.09 -7.68 11.56
C GLY A 141 -15.96 -7.80 10.54
N PRO A 142 -16.28 -7.77 9.24
CA PRO A 142 -15.29 -8.08 8.22
C PRO A 142 -14.17 -7.04 8.16
N CYS A 143 -12.93 -7.51 8.24
CA CYS A 143 -11.72 -6.75 8.00
C CYS A 143 -11.57 -6.46 6.50
N GLY A 144 -11.07 -5.28 6.13
CA GLY A 144 -10.66 -5.00 4.76
C GLY A 144 -9.49 -5.89 4.35
N ILE A 145 -9.51 -6.41 3.12
CA ILE A 145 -8.39 -7.18 2.55
C ILE A 145 -8.11 -6.74 1.12
N LEU A 146 -6.83 -6.62 0.78
CA LEU A 146 -6.35 -6.28 -0.56
C LEU A 146 -5.10 -7.08 -0.86
N GLY A 147 -5.10 -7.82 -1.96
CA GLY A 147 -3.96 -8.65 -2.35
C GLY A 147 -4.18 -9.41 -3.65
N THR A 148 -3.42 -10.46 -3.83
CA THR A 148 -3.41 -11.29 -5.04
C THR A 148 -4.79 -11.91 -5.33
N LEU A 149 -5.56 -12.26 -4.31
CA LEU A 149 -6.90 -12.84 -4.48
C LEU A 149 -8.01 -11.79 -4.63
N GLY A 150 -7.65 -10.51 -4.67
CA GLY A 150 -8.59 -9.43 -4.91
C GLY A 150 -8.59 -8.35 -3.83
N ALA A 151 -9.56 -7.44 -3.92
CA ALA A 151 -9.76 -6.31 -3.01
C ALA A 151 -11.21 -6.25 -2.53
N GLY A 152 -11.41 -5.92 -1.26
CA GLY A 152 -12.74 -5.82 -0.66
C GLY A 152 -12.68 -5.99 0.85
N VAL A 153 -13.54 -6.83 1.38
CA VAL A 153 -13.52 -7.27 2.78
C VAL A 153 -13.31 -8.78 2.85
N TYR A 154 -12.78 -9.29 3.95
CA TYR A 154 -12.57 -10.72 4.16
C TYR A 154 -13.89 -11.50 3.95
N GLY A 155 -13.85 -12.50 3.09
CA GLY A 155 -15.01 -13.29 2.68
C GLY A 155 -15.80 -12.71 1.49
N ALA A 156 -15.50 -11.47 1.02
CA ALA A 156 -16.14 -10.85 -0.14
C ALA A 156 -15.16 -9.90 -0.85
N THR A 157 -14.34 -10.48 -1.73
CA THR A 157 -13.36 -9.75 -2.54
C THR A 157 -13.76 -9.77 -4.01
N GLU A 158 -13.45 -8.68 -4.72
CA GLU A 158 -13.52 -8.61 -6.17
C GLU A 158 -12.11 -8.79 -6.76
N PRO A 159 -11.97 -9.44 -7.93
CA PRO A 159 -10.67 -9.64 -8.56
C PRO A 159 -9.90 -8.32 -8.76
N SER A 160 -8.58 -8.37 -8.57
CA SER A 160 -7.68 -7.25 -8.84
C SER A 160 -6.63 -7.66 -9.87
N LEU A 161 -6.26 -6.75 -10.78
CA LEU A 161 -5.23 -7.00 -11.80
C LEU A 161 -3.83 -7.14 -11.20
N HIS A 162 -3.62 -6.60 -10.02
CA HIS A 162 -2.31 -6.59 -9.36
C HIS A 162 -2.45 -6.94 -7.89
N THR A 163 -1.46 -7.62 -7.34
CA THR A 163 -1.34 -7.90 -5.89
C THR A 163 -1.47 -6.62 -5.06
N THR A 164 -0.87 -5.53 -5.53
CA THR A 164 -1.03 -4.19 -4.97
C THR A 164 -1.35 -3.25 -6.13
N PRO A 165 -2.57 -2.73 -6.26
CA PRO A 165 -2.97 -1.86 -7.36
C PRO A 165 -2.29 -0.50 -7.30
N ASP A 166 -2.65 0.39 -8.22
CA ASP A 166 -2.16 1.77 -8.26
C ASP A 166 -2.56 2.57 -7.01
N ALA A 167 -1.88 3.71 -6.79
CA ALA A 167 -2.07 4.51 -5.59
C ALA A 167 -3.48 5.09 -5.44
N LEU A 168 -4.17 5.44 -6.53
CA LEU A 168 -5.56 5.93 -6.46
C LEU A 168 -6.50 4.82 -6.03
N SER A 169 -6.33 3.63 -6.58
CA SER A 169 -7.12 2.44 -6.23
C SER A 169 -6.93 2.05 -4.77
N VAL A 170 -5.69 2.08 -4.26
CA VAL A 170 -5.38 1.83 -2.84
C VAL A 170 -6.11 2.85 -1.95
N GLN A 171 -5.98 4.14 -2.23
CA GLN A 171 -6.60 5.19 -1.40
C GLN A 171 -8.13 5.16 -1.48
N ARG A 172 -8.69 4.85 -2.66
CA ARG A 172 -10.14 4.69 -2.84
C ARG A 172 -10.70 3.51 -2.05
N TRP A 173 -9.99 2.38 -2.05
CA TRP A 173 -10.34 1.20 -1.26
C TRP A 173 -10.32 1.51 0.24
N LEU A 174 -9.25 2.15 0.75
CA LEU A 174 -9.17 2.57 2.15
C LEU A 174 -10.31 3.53 2.53
N ALA A 175 -10.60 4.50 1.67
CA ALA A 175 -11.71 5.44 1.89
C ALA A 175 -13.08 4.74 1.93
N GLY A 176 -13.29 3.73 1.09
CA GLY A 176 -14.50 2.90 1.12
C GLY A 176 -14.65 2.14 2.43
N LEU A 177 -13.55 1.59 2.97
CA LEU A 177 -13.55 0.91 4.26
C LEU A 177 -13.83 1.87 5.42
N ALA A 178 -13.17 3.04 5.44
CA ALA A 178 -13.39 4.06 6.46
C ALA A 178 -14.84 4.56 6.45
N ALA A 179 -15.40 4.86 5.26
CA ALA A 179 -16.80 5.26 5.10
C ALA A 179 -17.81 4.18 5.53
N ALA A 180 -17.43 2.89 5.42
CA ALA A 180 -18.21 1.77 5.90
C ALA A 180 -18.03 1.48 7.40
N GLY A 181 -17.29 2.33 8.12
CA GLY A 181 -17.03 2.19 9.56
C GLY A 181 -16.15 0.98 9.89
N ARG A 182 -15.32 0.49 8.94
CA ARG A 182 -14.38 -0.59 9.23
C ARG A 182 -13.25 -0.06 10.08
N ARG A 183 -12.69 -0.94 10.93
CA ARG A 183 -11.59 -0.58 11.82
C ARG A 183 -10.23 -1.05 11.29
N TYR A 184 -10.21 -2.18 10.59
CA TYR A 184 -8.99 -2.84 10.15
C TYR A 184 -8.96 -3.00 8.63
N ALA A 185 -7.74 -2.88 8.09
CA ALA A 185 -7.42 -3.19 6.70
C ALA A 185 -6.10 -3.94 6.63
N VAL A 186 -6.06 -5.06 5.94
CA VAL A 186 -4.85 -5.84 5.68
C VAL A 186 -4.54 -5.79 4.19
N MET A 187 -3.30 -5.47 3.83
CA MET A 187 -2.93 -5.43 2.42
C MET A 187 -1.58 -6.09 2.16
N GLU A 188 -1.50 -6.80 1.04
CA GLU A 188 -0.23 -7.25 0.49
C GLU A 188 0.51 -6.06 -0.10
N VAL A 189 1.78 -5.90 0.25
CA VAL A 189 2.64 -4.83 -0.25
C VAL A 189 3.79 -5.44 -1.04
N SER A 190 3.66 -5.44 -2.37
CA SER A 190 4.69 -5.97 -3.27
C SER A 190 5.90 -5.03 -3.36
N SER A 191 7.07 -5.58 -3.74
CA SER A 191 8.28 -4.77 -3.97
C SER A 191 8.08 -3.76 -5.10
N HIS A 192 7.36 -4.13 -6.16
CA HIS A 192 6.97 -3.22 -7.24
C HIS A 192 6.13 -2.04 -6.72
N ALA A 193 5.18 -2.32 -5.81
CA ALA A 193 4.34 -1.27 -5.24
C ALA A 193 5.14 -0.28 -4.40
N LEU A 194 6.11 -0.77 -3.64
CA LEU A 194 7.01 0.07 -2.85
C LEU A 194 7.93 0.91 -3.74
N ASP A 195 8.50 0.29 -4.78
CA ASP A 195 9.37 0.99 -5.72
C ASP A 195 8.62 2.05 -6.53
N GLN A 196 7.42 1.73 -6.99
CA GLN A 196 6.58 2.61 -7.79
C GLN A 196 5.75 3.61 -6.97
N GLY A 197 5.88 3.65 -5.64
CA GLY A 197 5.16 4.57 -4.77
C GLY A 197 3.65 4.33 -4.68
N ARG A 198 3.17 3.10 -5.00
CA ARG A 198 1.74 2.79 -5.01
C ARG A 198 1.09 2.83 -3.61
N VAL A 199 1.90 2.72 -2.56
CA VAL A 199 1.45 2.80 -1.16
C VAL A 199 1.87 4.10 -0.48
N ASN A 200 2.42 5.06 -1.22
CA ASN A 200 2.73 6.37 -0.67
C ASN A 200 1.43 7.04 -0.17
N GLY A 201 1.50 7.65 0.99
CA GLY A 201 0.32 8.24 1.65
C GLY A 201 -0.54 7.24 2.42
N VAL A 202 -0.14 5.98 2.53
CA VAL A 202 -0.73 5.02 3.48
C VAL A 202 0.06 5.07 4.78
N GLU A 203 -0.62 5.31 5.89
CA GLU A 203 -0.07 5.17 7.24
C GLU A 203 -0.33 3.74 7.74
N PHE A 204 0.74 3.00 7.96
CA PHE A 204 0.67 1.62 8.43
C PHE A 204 0.75 1.56 9.96
N ALA A 205 -0.25 0.98 10.60
CA ALA A 205 -0.17 0.65 12.01
C ALA A 205 0.83 -0.48 12.27
N VAL A 206 0.87 -1.46 11.35
CA VAL A 206 1.77 -2.61 11.40
C VAL A 206 2.33 -2.91 10.02
N ALA A 207 3.63 -3.20 9.93
CA ALA A 207 4.27 -3.80 8.77
C ALA A 207 4.86 -5.17 9.13
N ALA A 208 4.55 -6.19 8.33
CA ALA A 208 5.03 -7.55 8.54
C ALA A 208 5.93 -8.02 7.39
N LEU A 209 7.04 -8.66 7.72
CA LEU A 209 7.92 -9.36 6.78
C LEU A 209 7.71 -10.86 6.92
N THR A 210 7.39 -11.56 5.82
CA THR A 210 7.35 -13.02 5.80
C THR A 210 8.75 -13.61 5.63
N GLN A 211 9.38 -13.40 4.48
CA GLN A 211 10.76 -13.83 4.19
C GLN A 211 11.29 -13.14 2.91
N LEU A 212 12.60 -13.21 2.67
CA LEU A 212 13.24 -12.74 1.45
C LEU A 212 14.03 -13.88 0.78
N SER A 213 13.63 -14.25 -0.42
CA SER A 213 14.37 -15.14 -1.33
C SER A 213 14.54 -14.50 -2.70
N ARG A 214 15.15 -15.20 -3.65
CA ARG A 214 15.35 -14.68 -5.02
C ARG A 214 14.02 -14.66 -5.77
N ASP A 215 13.61 -13.48 -6.24
CA ASP A 215 12.45 -13.28 -7.10
C ASP A 215 12.54 -11.89 -7.77
N HIS A 216 11.78 -11.69 -8.84
CA HIS A 216 11.64 -10.39 -9.55
C HIS A 216 12.96 -9.71 -9.93
N LEU A 217 14.01 -10.47 -10.24
CA LEU A 217 15.30 -9.92 -10.65
C LEU A 217 15.26 -9.34 -12.08
N ASP A 218 14.31 -9.76 -12.89
CA ASP A 218 13.96 -9.17 -14.18
C ASP A 218 13.59 -7.68 -14.05
N TYR A 219 12.95 -7.31 -12.96
CA TYR A 219 12.56 -5.92 -12.66
C TYR A 219 13.61 -5.19 -11.83
N HIS A 220 14.06 -5.78 -10.72
CA HIS A 220 14.95 -5.11 -9.75
C HIS A 220 16.44 -5.20 -10.12
N GLY A 221 16.82 -6.08 -11.04
CA GLY A 221 18.19 -6.33 -11.46
C GLY A 221 19.01 -7.14 -10.47
N THR A 222 19.00 -6.80 -9.19
CA THR A 222 19.77 -7.49 -8.14
C THR A 222 18.92 -7.82 -6.91
N LEU A 223 19.39 -8.79 -6.10
CA LEU A 223 18.75 -9.15 -4.84
C LEU A 223 18.81 -7.99 -3.83
N GLU A 224 19.89 -7.22 -3.86
CA GLU A 224 20.07 -6.04 -3.00
C GLU A 224 19.05 -4.95 -3.32
N ALA A 225 18.79 -4.66 -4.61
CA ALA A 225 17.76 -3.70 -5.03
C ALA A 225 16.35 -4.19 -4.65
N TYR A 226 16.08 -5.49 -4.82
CA TYR A 226 14.84 -6.11 -4.38
C TYR A 226 14.62 -6.01 -2.86
N ALA A 227 15.65 -6.30 -2.07
CA ALA A 227 15.64 -6.13 -0.62
C ALA A 227 15.46 -4.67 -0.22
N ALA A 228 16.17 -3.74 -0.90
CA ALA A 228 16.03 -2.29 -0.67
C ALA A 228 14.60 -1.80 -0.94
N ALA A 229 13.94 -2.29 -1.99
CA ALA A 229 12.54 -1.97 -2.25
C ALA A 229 11.64 -2.40 -1.09
N LYS A 230 11.77 -3.64 -0.58
CA LYS A 230 10.98 -4.11 0.58
C LYS A 230 11.31 -3.38 1.89
N ARG A 231 12.58 -2.99 2.08
CA ARG A 231 13.03 -2.22 3.24
C ARG A 231 12.25 -0.91 3.40
N ARG A 232 11.79 -0.30 2.30
CA ARG A 232 11.01 0.95 2.32
C ARG A 232 9.74 0.85 3.17
N LEU A 233 9.08 -0.31 3.23
CA LEU A 233 7.90 -0.48 4.08
C LEU A 233 8.21 -0.24 5.56
N PHE A 234 9.42 -0.58 6.01
CA PHE A 234 9.83 -0.51 7.42
C PHE A 234 10.51 0.79 7.81
N PHE A 235 11.05 1.56 6.84
CA PHE A 235 11.82 2.78 7.10
C PHE A 235 11.21 4.03 6.46
N ASP A 236 10.75 3.95 5.21
CA ASP A 236 10.19 5.12 4.52
C ASP A 236 8.70 5.32 4.89
N CYS A 237 7.95 4.21 5.01
CA CYS A 237 6.55 4.24 5.44
C CYS A 237 6.37 4.40 6.96
N GLN A 238 7.43 4.24 7.76
CA GLN A 238 7.47 4.45 9.22
C GLN A 238 6.29 3.79 9.97
N PRO A 239 6.09 2.46 9.88
CA PRO A 239 4.97 1.80 10.53
C PRO A 239 5.06 1.92 12.06
N GLY A 240 3.91 1.97 12.73
CA GLY A 240 3.84 1.97 14.18
C GLY A 240 4.54 0.74 14.78
N TRP A 241 4.34 -0.43 14.19
CA TRP A 241 4.99 -1.69 14.56
C TRP A 241 5.61 -2.39 13.35
N ALA A 242 6.78 -3.02 13.55
CA ALA A 242 7.38 -3.95 12.60
C ALA A 242 7.34 -5.38 13.16
N VAL A 243 6.76 -6.31 12.40
CA VAL A 243 6.73 -7.75 12.72
C VAL A 243 7.69 -8.45 11.76
N LEU A 244 8.79 -8.99 12.28
CA LEU A 244 9.92 -9.46 11.49
C LEU A 244 10.22 -10.93 11.73
N ASN A 245 10.31 -11.71 10.65
CA ASN A 245 10.80 -13.08 10.69
C ASN A 245 12.30 -13.09 11.01
N LEU A 246 12.70 -13.63 12.16
CA LEU A 246 14.09 -13.69 12.59
C LEU A 246 14.79 -15.01 12.20
N ASP A 247 14.07 -15.97 11.63
CA ASP A 247 14.69 -17.10 10.94
C ASP A 247 15.26 -16.66 9.59
N ASP A 248 14.72 -15.57 9.02
CA ASP A 248 15.20 -14.94 7.79
C ASP A 248 16.34 -13.96 8.02
N ALA A 249 17.40 -14.04 7.21
CA ALA A 249 18.57 -13.16 7.34
C ALA A 249 18.23 -11.68 7.12
N PHE A 250 17.33 -11.38 6.19
CA PHE A 250 16.87 -10.02 5.93
C PHE A 250 16.03 -9.48 7.09
N GLY A 251 15.20 -10.33 7.69
CA GLY A 251 14.44 -9.98 8.89
C GLY A 251 15.33 -9.62 10.07
N ARG A 252 16.41 -10.39 10.31
CA ARG A 252 17.43 -10.07 11.33
C ARG A 252 18.13 -8.74 11.03
N LYS A 253 18.49 -8.50 9.76
CA LYS A 253 19.11 -7.24 9.33
C LYS A 253 18.19 -6.05 9.61
N LEU A 254 16.92 -6.11 9.23
CA LEU A 254 15.95 -5.05 9.49
C LEU A 254 15.77 -4.80 11.00
N ALA A 255 15.71 -5.87 11.81
CA ALA A 255 15.59 -5.75 13.27
C ALA A 255 16.81 -5.02 13.87
N ALA A 256 18.03 -5.37 13.43
CA ALA A 256 19.25 -4.70 13.86
C ALA A 256 19.29 -3.21 13.46
N GLU A 257 18.90 -2.89 12.23
CA GLU A 257 18.87 -1.52 11.72
C GLU A 257 17.81 -0.66 12.44
N ARG A 258 16.66 -1.21 12.82
CA ARG A 258 15.62 -0.50 13.58
C ARG A 258 16.04 -0.24 15.02
N GLY A 259 16.91 -1.07 15.57
CA GLY A 259 17.45 -0.93 16.93
C GLY A 259 16.44 -1.22 18.05
N SER A 260 16.92 -1.22 19.28
CA SER A 260 16.16 -1.60 20.48
C SER A 260 15.05 -0.61 20.89
N ARG A 261 15.09 0.63 20.41
CA ARG A 261 14.10 1.66 20.71
C ARG A 261 12.86 1.63 19.79
N SER A 262 12.90 0.82 18.72
CA SER A 262 11.79 0.70 17.78
C SER A 262 10.71 -0.26 18.28
N GLN A 263 9.47 -0.01 17.90
CA GLN A 263 8.39 -0.97 18.14
C GLN A 263 8.54 -2.14 17.16
N THR A 264 9.34 -3.13 17.56
CA THR A 264 9.64 -4.31 16.75
C THR A 264 9.24 -5.59 17.51
N ILE A 265 8.56 -6.49 16.82
CA ILE A 265 8.20 -7.83 17.27
C ILE A 265 8.96 -8.81 16.38
N GLY A 266 9.79 -9.65 16.98
CA GLY A 266 10.43 -10.75 16.29
C GLY A 266 9.62 -12.02 16.36
N TYR A 267 9.58 -12.80 15.29
CA TYR A 267 9.01 -14.14 15.32
C TYR A 267 9.89 -15.16 14.60
N GLY A 268 9.73 -16.43 14.92
CA GLY A 268 10.46 -17.54 14.31
C GLY A 268 10.18 -18.89 14.95
N LEU A 269 10.82 -19.93 14.40
CA LEU A 269 10.73 -21.33 14.85
C LEU A 269 12.09 -21.91 15.24
N GLY A 270 13.18 -21.31 14.78
CA GLY A 270 14.55 -21.82 14.98
C GLY A 270 15.16 -21.47 16.34
N ALA A 271 16.48 -21.43 16.41
CA ALA A 271 17.18 -20.96 17.60
C ALA A 271 16.86 -19.48 17.83
N ARG A 272 16.32 -19.18 19.00
CA ARG A 272 15.97 -17.81 19.36
C ARG A 272 17.23 -16.94 19.42
N PRO A 273 17.34 -15.89 18.55
CA PRO A 273 18.44 -14.96 18.64
C PRO A 273 18.36 -14.14 19.94
N ALA A 274 19.37 -13.28 20.19
CA ALA A 274 19.46 -12.46 21.40
C ALA A 274 18.13 -11.77 21.78
N PRO A 275 17.88 -11.52 23.08
CA PRO A 275 16.54 -11.18 23.58
C PRO A 275 15.98 -9.91 22.92
N LEU A 276 14.88 -10.06 22.23
CA LEU A 276 13.97 -8.97 21.89
C LEU A 276 12.99 -8.74 23.02
N ALA A 277 12.67 -7.48 23.30
CA ALA A 277 11.66 -7.15 24.32
C ALA A 277 10.28 -7.71 23.96
N ARG A 278 9.99 -7.90 22.66
CA ARG A 278 8.72 -8.44 22.17
C ARG A 278 8.96 -9.48 21.09
N PHE A 279 8.36 -10.65 21.30
CA PHE A 279 8.56 -11.79 20.41
C PHE A 279 7.36 -12.76 20.44
N VAL A 280 7.25 -13.56 19.37
CA VAL A 280 6.42 -14.75 19.28
C VAL A 280 7.29 -15.87 18.73
N TRP A 281 7.49 -16.95 19.49
CA TRP A 281 8.42 -18.02 19.13
C TRP A 281 7.73 -19.37 19.17
N GLY A 282 7.85 -20.13 18.07
CA GLY A 282 7.36 -21.50 18.00
C GLY A 282 8.40 -22.48 18.51
N GLU A 283 7.98 -23.38 19.39
CA GLU A 283 8.78 -24.50 19.92
C GLU A 283 8.00 -25.82 19.69
N HIS A 284 8.71 -26.91 19.52
CA HIS A 284 8.07 -28.24 19.39
C HIS A 284 7.00 -28.33 18.29
N LEU A 285 7.39 -28.04 17.05
CA LEU A 285 6.52 -28.20 15.88
C LEU A 285 6.32 -29.69 15.57
N GLU A 286 5.07 -30.14 15.64
CA GLU A 286 4.63 -31.48 15.20
C GLU A 286 3.81 -31.33 13.92
N LEU A 287 4.23 -32.04 12.86
CA LEU A 287 3.50 -32.13 11.58
C LEU A 287 2.87 -33.51 11.43
N SER A 288 1.60 -33.53 11.05
CA SER A 288 0.87 -34.78 10.79
C SER A 288 -0.11 -34.60 9.62
N PRO A 289 -0.66 -35.69 9.06
CA PRO A 289 -1.72 -35.59 8.05
C PRO A 289 -2.98 -34.86 8.53
N ALA A 290 -3.16 -34.71 9.84
CA ALA A 290 -4.29 -33.99 10.43
C ALA A 290 -4.02 -32.48 10.58
N GLY A 291 -2.79 -32.03 10.30
CA GLY A 291 -2.36 -30.63 10.44
C GLY A 291 -1.10 -30.46 11.27
N LEU A 292 -0.90 -29.27 11.76
CA LEU A 292 0.24 -28.90 12.62
C LEU A 292 -0.20 -28.60 14.05
N LYS A 293 0.73 -28.87 14.97
CA LYS A 293 0.66 -28.48 16.38
C LYS A 293 1.96 -27.77 16.73
N LEU A 294 1.88 -26.65 17.40
CA LEU A 294 3.02 -25.81 17.73
C LEU A 294 2.86 -25.26 19.14
N GLN A 295 3.88 -25.43 19.98
CA GLN A 295 3.97 -24.71 21.25
C GLN A 295 4.47 -23.30 20.97
N ILE A 296 3.78 -22.29 21.51
CA ILE A 296 4.11 -20.89 21.33
C ILE A 296 4.57 -20.30 22.65
N ARG A 297 5.74 -19.67 22.63
CA ARG A 297 6.20 -18.76 23.67
C ARG A 297 6.15 -17.33 23.16
N SER A 298 5.60 -16.44 23.95
CA SER A 298 5.55 -15.04 23.58
C SER A 298 5.78 -14.11 24.76
N SER A 299 6.09 -12.85 24.47
CA SER A 299 6.18 -11.79 25.48
C SER A 299 4.81 -11.43 26.11
N TRP A 300 3.72 -12.04 25.65
CA TRP A 300 2.36 -11.86 26.19
C TRP A 300 1.80 -13.11 26.86
N GLY A 301 2.54 -14.19 26.92
CA GLY A 301 2.17 -15.48 27.47
C GLY A 301 2.42 -16.63 26.52
N ASP A 302 2.37 -17.83 27.05
CA ASP A 302 2.60 -19.08 26.32
C ASP A 302 1.27 -19.71 25.89
N GLY A 303 1.27 -20.49 24.82
CA GLY A 303 0.08 -21.13 24.30
C GLY A 303 0.39 -22.28 23.33
N GLU A 304 -0.65 -22.91 22.85
CA GLU A 304 -0.57 -23.95 21.83
C GLU A 304 -1.38 -23.53 20.60
N LEU A 305 -0.78 -23.62 19.43
CA LEU A 305 -1.46 -23.44 18.13
C LEU A 305 -1.72 -24.82 17.52
N ARG A 306 -2.96 -25.06 17.12
CA ARG A 306 -3.34 -26.18 16.24
C ARG A 306 -3.97 -25.65 14.99
N ALA A 307 -3.48 -26.09 13.83
CA ALA A 307 -4.03 -25.67 12.55
C ALA A 307 -4.12 -26.88 11.60
N ARG A 308 -5.20 -26.94 10.81
CA ARG A 308 -5.39 -27.95 9.74
C ARG A 308 -4.67 -27.51 8.47
N LEU A 309 -3.45 -27.04 8.59
CA LEU A 309 -2.61 -26.67 7.47
C LEU A 309 -1.66 -27.83 7.15
N LEU A 310 -1.69 -28.27 5.91
CA LEU A 310 -0.73 -29.22 5.32
C LEU A 310 0.19 -28.36 4.46
N GLY A 311 1.41 -28.12 4.92
CA GLY A 311 2.35 -27.24 4.22
C GLY A 311 3.64 -27.90 3.89
#